data_f2c52d27c79b14285bf1dda66720c991
#
_entry.id   f2c52d27c79b14285bf1dda66720c991
#
_cell.length_a   1.000
_cell.length_b   1.000
_cell.length_c   1.000
_cell.angle_alpha   90.00
_cell.angle_beta   90.00
_cell.angle_gamma   90.00
#
_symmetry.space_group_name_H-M   'P 1'
#
loop_
_entity.id
_entity.type
_entity.pdbx_description
1 polymer ?
#
loop_
_entity_poly.entity_id
_entity_poly.type
_entity_poly.pdbx_seq_one_letter_code
_entity_poly.pdbx_strand_id
1 'polypeptide(L)'
;MDLFSSKRLRHSQTDGRRANHEMKFDSRSPIESDLGRVIFSSACRRLHDKTQVFPLTSDDNIHSRLTHSMEVMSIGRSFALNLFEMDEFKVKIGVDSNNLKQCVRGLRDLESLLSTICLAHDIGNPPFGHFGETALQCYFSNLFEELEDDLKHSSGSKDFYNETILSMLKTTKPAKHDELIQDLADFLADGSLAKFDYIYFDGNAQGFRVLTKLQFLNDLYGLNLTSASLASFVKYPNFGAKDKRSISTKKHGVFSTEKEELKAVMDNCGIPALGDTAYYRHPFSYIVEAADTICYLIMDYEDAISKGWVRYEDFKEILKNDPNGKKVLNESEKHFNENAPSKKKMVQLRTELMNHFVNVSIDNFMKHYDEIIAGNYKKELVFDGGEQESLATKIQDICRKDIYSNPEIESLELTGNAVLTGIIDYYMKYLFHPEKSFRMHAKHLMSKAIFQAVMQEHYNAVGEKKDAWDFYDDFDPADFSFEERIRLIRDFVSGMTDKFAVTHYRKLNGQQI
;
A
#
# COMPACT_ATOMS: atom_id res chain seq x y z
N MET A 1 14.06 14.94 -15.14
CA MET A 1 13.47 13.77 -14.48
C MET A 1 13.90 12.52 -15.22
N ASP A 2 14.39 11.47 -14.53
CA ASP A 2 14.74 10.18 -15.12
C ASP A 2 13.61 9.19 -14.82
N LEU A 3 12.69 9.02 -15.78
CA LEU A 3 11.49 8.18 -15.62
C LEU A 3 11.82 6.67 -15.54
N PHE A 4 13.00 6.27 -15.96
CA PHE A 4 13.44 4.88 -16.00
C PHE A 4 14.72 4.64 -15.19
N SER A 5 14.91 5.39 -14.10
CA SER A 5 16.10 5.26 -13.26
C SER A 5 16.27 3.82 -12.75
N SER A 6 17.32 3.16 -13.25
CA SER A 6 17.67 1.78 -12.89
C SER A 6 18.49 1.67 -11.61
N LYS A 7 18.80 2.80 -10.96
CA LYS A 7 19.52 2.82 -9.68
C LYS A 7 18.73 2.11 -8.60
N ARG A 8 19.42 1.52 -7.62
CA ARG A 8 18.86 0.79 -6.49
C ARG A 8 19.38 1.36 -5.18
N LEU A 9 18.63 1.26 -4.09
CA LEU A 9 19.03 1.75 -2.76
C LEU A 9 20.34 1.11 -2.28
N ARG A 10 20.55 -0.17 -2.55
CA ARG A 10 21.75 -0.90 -2.16
C ARG A 10 23.04 -0.37 -2.79
N HIS A 11 23.00 0.14 -4.01
CA HIS A 11 24.22 0.61 -4.70
C HIS A 11 24.78 1.90 -4.13
N SER A 12 24.02 2.64 -3.34
CA SER A 12 24.51 3.88 -2.71
C SER A 12 25.48 3.65 -1.55
N GLN A 13 25.60 2.42 -1.01
CA GLN A 13 26.34 2.15 0.22
C GLN A 13 27.46 1.09 0.12
N THR A 14 27.54 0.29 -0.94
CA THR A 14 28.47 -0.86 -0.96
C THR A 14 29.26 -1.00 -2.26
N ASP A 15 30.08 -0.02 -2.61
CA ASP A 15 30.91 -0.03 -3.83
C ASP A 15 32.18 -0.92 -3.77
N GLY A 16 32.29 -1.85 -2.83
CA GLY A 16 33.55 -2.55 -2.66
C GLY A 16 33.58 -4.07 -2.86
N ARG A 17 32.47 -4.78 -2.72
CA ARG A 17 32.54 -6.27 -2.57
C ARG A 17 31.77 -7.13 -3.57
N ARG A 18 30.93 -6.59 -4.46
CA ARG A 18 30.14 -7.38 -5.44
C ARG A 18 30.17 -6.88 -6.88
N ALA A 19 31.04 -5.95 -7.23
CA ALA A 19 31.25 -5.53 -8.63
C ALA A 19 31.76 -6.67 -9.55
N ASN A 20 32.19 -7.81 -9.01
CA ASN A 20 32.77 -8.92 -9.75
C ASN A 20 31.85 -10.13 -9.99
N HIS A 21 30.58 -10.07 -9.60
CA HIS A 21 29.57 -11.03 -10.09
C HIS A 21 28.76 -10.37 -11.23
N GLU A 22 29.41 -10.11 -12.35
CA GLU A 22 28.73 -10.05 -13.63
C GLU A 22 27.99 -11.39 -13.81
N MET A 23 26.66 -11.37 -13.65
CA MET A 23 25.85 -12.49 -14.15
C MET A 23 25.94 -12.45 -15.68
N LYS A 24 26.88 -13.23 -16.21
CA LYS A 24 27.27 -13.27 -17.64
C LYS A 24 26.12 -13.59 -18.60
N PHE A 25 24.88 -13.85 -18.14
CA PHE A 25 23.77 -14.35 -18.94
C PHE A 25 22.40 -13.76 -18.66
N ASP A 26 22.24 -12.71 -17.83
CA ASP A 26 20.92 -12.10 -17.65
C ASP A 26 20.70 -11.01 -18.72
N SER A 27 19.84 -11.30 -19.70
CA SER A 27 19.46 -10.36 -20.76
C SER A 27 18.40 -9.34 -20.32
N ARG A 28 17.86 -9.49 -19.10
CA ARG A 28 16.87 -8.57 -18.53
C ARG A 28 17.52 -7.28 -18.09
N SER A 29 16.76 -6.18 -18.24
CA SER A 29 17.14 -4.93 -17.58
C SER A 29 16.94 -5.02 -16.05
N PRO A 30 17.52 -4.09 -15.27
CA PRO A 30 17.19 -3.97 -13.87
C PRO A 30 15.69 -3.80 -13.61
N ILE A 31 14.97 -3.02 -14.43
CA ILE A 31 13.53 -2.81 -14.36
C ILE A 31 12.77 -4.12 -14.64
N GLU A 32 13.14 -4.85 -15.69
CA GLU A 32 12.53 -6.16 -16.01
C GLU A 32 12.73 -7.20 -14.89
N SER A 33 13.82 -7.10 -14.13
CA SER A 33 14.05 -8.00 -13.00
C SER A 33 13.14 -7.72 -11.80
N ASP A 34 12.58 -6.52 -11.68
CA ASP A 34 11.75 -6.10 -10.54
C ASP A 34 10.44 -6.87 -10.47
N LEU A 35 9.81 -7.16 -11.62
CA LEU A 35 8.58 -7.95 -11.68
C LEU A 35 8.77 -9.33 -11.01
N GLY A 36 9.87 -10.00 -11.32
CA GLY A 36 10.19 -11.29 -10.70
C GLY A 36 10.38 -11.15 -9.18
N ARG A 37 11.04 -10.09 -8.71
CA ARG A 37 11.24 -9.83 -7.27
C ARG A 37 9.92 -9.68 -6.53
N VAL A 38 8.94 -8.98 -7.11
CA VAL A 38 7.59 -8.83 -6.54
C VAL A 38 6.85 -10.16 -6.55
N ILE A 39 6.76 -10.85 -7.69
CA ILE A 39 6.05 -12.14 -7.83
C ILE A 39 6.54 -13.18 -6.82
N PHE A 40 7.86 -13.31 -6.65
CA PHE A 40 8.44 -14.30 -5.73
C PHE A 40 8.42 -13.88 -4.26
N SER A 41 7.95 -12.67 -3.92
CA SER A 41 7.87 -12.21 -2.54
C SER A 41 6.76 -12.91 -1.75
N SER A 42 6.97 -13.07 -0.44
CA SER A 42 5.94 -13.59 0.45
C SER A 42 4.78 -12.60 0.62
N ALA A 43 5.04 -11.31 0.50
CA ALA A 43 4.00 -10.28 0.60
C ALA A 43 3.02 -10.37 -0.58
N CYS A 44 3.51 -10.55 -1.81
CA CYS A 44 2.66 -10.76 -2.97
C CYS A 44 1.80 -12.03 -2.81
N ARG A 45 2.37 -13.14 -2.34
CA ARG A 45 1.59 -14.37 -2.08
C ARG A 45 0.48 -14.18 -1.06
N ARG A 46 0.69 -13.36 -0.01
CA ARG A 46 -0.35 -13.09 1.01
C ARG A 46 -1.56 -12.33 0.48
N LEU A 47 -1.45 -11.64 -0.65
CA LEU A 47 -2.60 -10.98 -1.31
C LEU A 47 -3.71 -11.98 -1.69
N HIS A 48 -3.37 -13.27 -1.86
CA HIS A 48 -4.37 -14.32 -2.14
C HIS A 48 -5.43 -14.44 -1.03
N ASP A 49 -5.03 -14.32 0.22
CA ASP A 49 -5.91 -14.46 1.39
C ASP A 49 -6.29 -13.10 2.02
N LYS A 50 -6.11 -12.01 1.29
CA LYS A 50 -6.61 -10.67 1.63
C LYS A 50 -7.81 -10.35 0.74
N THR A 51 -8.85 -9.81 1.33
CA THR A 51 -10.09 -9.46 0.66
C THR A 51 -9.96 -8.16 -0.14
N GLN A 52 -10.62 -8.10 -1.29
CA GLN A 52 -10.79 -6.84 -2.03
C GLN A 52 -11.97 -6.02 -1.46
N VAL A 53 -13.19 -6.51 -1.58
CA VAL A 53 -14.41 -5.83 -1.09
C VAL A 53 -15.20 -6.69 -0.11
N PHE A 54 -15.22 -8.01 -0.28
CA PHE A 54 -16.10 -8.93 0.45
C PHE A 54 -15.32 -9.78 1.47
N PRO A 55 -15.11 -9.31 2.72
CA PRO A 55 -14.27 -9.99 3.69
C PRO A 55 -14.76 -11.40 4.02
N LEU A 56 -13.81 -12.32 4.23
CA LEU A 56 -14.06 -13.69 4.69
C LEU A 56 -15.04 -14.49 3.82
N THR A 57 -15.24 -14.12 2.55
CA THR A 57 -16.08 -14.89 1.62
C THR A 57 -15.54 -16.30 1.41
N SER A 58 -16.46 -17.27 1.28
CA SER A 58 -16.15 -18.64 0.86
C SER A 58 -16.42 -18.88 -0.62
N ASP A 59 -16.86 -17.87 -1.37
CA ASP A 59 -17.12 -17.96 -2.80
C ASP A 59 -15.83 -17.72 -3.59
N ASP A 60 -15.33 -18.78 -4.23
CA ASP A 60 -14.08 -18.76 -5.00
C ASP A 60 -14.16 -17.92 -6.29
N ASN A 61 -15.34 -17.42 -6.67
CA ASN A 61 -15.51 -16.54 -7.84
C ASN A 61 -15.33 -15.06 -7.50
N ILE A 62 -15.32 -14.69 -6.23
CA ILE A 62 -15.15 -13.32 -5.77
C ILE A 62 -13.65 -12.95 -5.75
N HIS A 63 -13.33 -11.73 -6.14
CA HIS A 63 -11.95 -11.27 -6.25
C HIS A 63 -11.24 -11.21 -4.89
N SER A 64 -10.04 -11.80 -4.83
CA SER A 64 -9.04 -11.53 -3.80
C SER A 64 -8.17 -10.34 -4.23
N ARG A 65 -7.39 -9.76 -3.31
CA ARG A 65 -6.43 -8.71 -3.67
C ARG A 65 -5.38 -9.18 -4.67
N LEU A 66 -5.03 -10.46 -4.69
CA LEU A 66 -4.11 -11.00 -5.69
C LEU A 66 -4.73 -10.99 -7.08
N THR A 67 -5.97 -11.50 -7.23
CA THR A 67 -6.65 -11.52 -8.53
C THR A 67 -6.90 -10.10 -9.03
N HIS A 68 -7.37 -9.18 -8.18
CA HIS A 68 -7.47 -7.77 -8.48
C HIS A 68 -6.12 -7.17 -8.93
N SER A 69 -5.03 -7.40 -8.19
CA SER A 69 -3.70 -6.89 -8.57
C SER A 69 -3.22 -7.45 -9.91
N MET A 70 -3.59 -8.69 -10.27
CA MET A 70 -3.29 -9.26 -11.59
C MET A 70 -4.10 -8.59 -12.71
N GLU A 71 -5.33 -8.20 -12.43
CA GLU A 71 -6.17 -7.45 -13.39
C GLU A 71 -5.64 -6.04 -13.56
N VAL A 72 -5.30 -5.33 -12.47
CA VAL A 72 -4.63 -4.02 -12.52
C VAL A 72 -3.32 -4.11 -13.31
N MET A 73 -2.53 -5.18 -13.12
CA MET A 73 -1.32 -5.44 -13.91
C MET A 73 -1.63 -5.58 -15.40
N SER A 74 -2.72 -6.27 -15.77
CA SER A 74 -3.14 -6.43 -17.17
C SER A 74 -3.53 -5.09 -17.80
N ILE A 75 -4.26 -4.25 -17.06
CA ILE A 75 -4.60 -2.88 -17.50
C ILE A 75 -3.34 -2.00 -17.61
N GLY A 76 -2.44 -2.06 -16.62
CA GLY A 76 -1.16 -1.35 -16.65
C GLY A 76 -0.31 -1.71 -17.88
N ARG A 77 -0.29 -3.00 -18.24
CA ARG A 77 0.34 -3.48 -19.48
C ARG A 77 -0.34 -2.89 -20.72
N SER A 78 -1.67 -2.82 -20.73
CA SER A 78 -2.42 -2.21 -21.86
C SER A 78 -2.07 -0.73 -21.99
N PHE A 79 -1.93 0.02 -20.90
CA PHE A 79 -1.44 1.40 -20.93
C PHE A 79 -0.05 1.50 -21.55
N ALA A 80 0.89 0.62 -21.15
CA ALA A 80 2.24 0.63 -21.70
C ALA A 80 2.24 0.43 -23.22
N LEU A 81 1.49 -0.55 -23.71
CA LEU A 81 1.40 -0.85 -25.14
C LEU A 81 0.80 0.32 -25.93
N ASN A 82 -0.35 0.83 -25.50
CA ASN A 82 -1.05 1.91 -26.22
C ASN A 82 -0.26 3.23 -26.20
N LEU A 83 0.33 3.61 -25.07
CA LEU A 83 1.18 4.80 -25.00
C LEU A 83 2.42 4.66 -25.90
N PHE A 84 3.02 3.48 -25.96
CA PHE A 84 4.21 3.28 -26.76
C PHE A 84 3.95 3.22 -28.27
N GLU A 85 2.73 3.01 -28.73
CA GLU A 85 2.34 3.20 -30.14
C GLU A 85 2.37 4.68 -30.58
N MET A 86 2.23 5.61 -29.64
CA MET A 86 2.18 7.05 -29.92
C MET A 86 3.60 7.62 -30.06
N ASP A 87 3.97 8.11 -31.25
CA ASP A 87 5.28 8.73 -31.49
C ASP A 87 5.51 9.97 -30.60
N GLU A 88 4.46 10.74 -30.32
CA GLU A 88 4.54 11.87 -29.38
C GLU A 88 5.00 11.43 -28.00
N PHE A 89 4.47 10.31 -27.48
CA PHE A 89 4.88 9.77 -26.18
C PHE A 89 6.35 9.31 -26.19
N LYS A 90 6.79 8.61 -27.26
CA LYS A 90 8.21 8.20 -27.43
C LYS A 90 9.15 9.40 -27.35
N VAL A 91 8.79 10.49 -28.05
CA VAL A 91 9.57 11.74 -28.01
C VAL A 91 9.62 12.31 -26.58
N LYS A 92 8.48 12.36 -25.88
CA LYS A 92 8.39 12.87 -24.49
C LYS A 92 9.27 12.06 -23.50
N ILE A 93 9.43 10.76 -23.72
CA ILE A 93 10.28 9.89 -22.87
C ILE A 93 11.72 9.73 -23.44
N GLY A 94 12.09 10.45 -24.49
CA GLY A 94 13.43 10.47 -25.05
C GLY A 94 13.80 9.22 -25.88
N VAL A 95 12.81 8.53 -26.44
CA VAL A 95 13.01 7.37 -27.33
C VAL A 95 12.95 7.83 -28.79
N ASP A 96 14.00 7.54 -29.55
CA ASP A 96 14.04 7.77 -31.00
C ASP A 96 13.22 6.70 -31.74
N SER A 97 12.08 7.09 -32.33
CA SER A 97 11.18 6.20 -33.06
C SER A 97 11.84 5.52 -34.26
N ASN A 98 12.95 6.07 -34.80
CA ASN A 98 13.70 5.48 -35.89
C ASN A 98 14.74 4.47 -35.40
N ASN A 99 15.03 4.39 -34.11
CA ASN A 99 15.97 3.46 -33.52
C ASN A 99 15.26 2.24 -32.93
N LEU A 100 15.17 1.17 -33.72
CA LEU A 100 14.50 -0.07 -33.33
C LEU A 100 14.98 -0.63 -31.97
N LYS A 101 16.28 -0.54 -31.68
CA LYS A 101 16.84 -1.03 -30.42
C LYS A 101 16.37 -0.21 -29.23
N GLN A 102 16.29 1.11 -29.36
CA GLN A 102 15.74 1.99 -28.33
C GLN A 102 14.23 1.75 -28.16
N CYS A 103 13.48 1.59 -29.25
CA CYS A 103 12.06 1.29 -29.20
C CYS A 103 11.79 -0.03 -28.47
N VAL A 104 12.47 -1.11 -28.86
CA VAL A 104 12.30 -2.43 -28.20
C VAL A 104 12.66 -2.34 -26.72
N ARG A 105 13.75 -1.66 -26.36
CA ARG A 105 14.16 -1.51 -24.97
C ARG A 105 13.18 -0.65 -24.18
N GLY A 106 12.79 0.51 -24.71
CA GLY A 106 11.84 1.42 -24.05
C GLY A 106 10.48 0.77 -23.78
N LEU A 107 9.94 0.01 -24.76
CA LEU A 107 8.70 -0.73 -24.58
C LEU A 107 8.82 -1.78 -23.47
N ARG A 108 9.88 -2.58 -23.47
CA ARG A 108 10.10 -3.62 -22.46
C ARG A 108 10.25 -3.03 -21.06
N ASP A 109 10.98 -1.93 -20.92
CA ASP A 109 11.18 -1.26 -19.64
C ASP A 109 9.86 -0.63 -19.15
N LEU A 110 9.07 0.03 -20.02
CA LEU A 110 7.77 0.61 -19.66
C LEU A 110 6.75 -0.46 -19.26
N GLU A 111 6.62 -1.53 -20.08
CA GLU A 111 5.72 -2.64 -19.81
C GLU A 111 6.05 -3.32 -18.48
N SER A 112 7.34 -3.59 -18.23
CA SER A 112 7.80 -4.24 -17.01
C SER A 112 7.59 -3.34 -15.79
N LEU A 113 7.86 -2.03 -15.92
CA LEU A 113 7.67 -1.05 -14.86
C LEU A 113 6.21 -1.00 -14.43
N LEU A 114 5.29 -0.74 -15.38
CA LEU A 114 3.86 -0.63 -15.08
C LEU A 114 3.29 -1.96 -14.56
N SER A 115 3.69 -3.10 -15.15
CA SER A 115 3.28 -4.42 -14.66
C SER A 115 3.74 -4.67 -13.23
N THR A 116 4.98 -4.31 -12.89
CA THR A 116 5.54 -4.49 -11.55
C THR A 116 4.75 -3.70 -10.51
N ILE A 117 4.51 -2.42 -10.79
CA ILE A 117 3.88 -1.53 -9.81
C ILE A 117 2.39 -1.80 -9.70
N CYS A 118 1.70 -2.07 -10.80
CA CYS A 118 0.31 -2.48 -10.78
C CYS A 118 0.10 -3.77 -9.98
N LEU A 119 1.01 -4.75 -10.09
CA LEU A 119 0.95 -5.96 -9.27
C LEU A 119 1.22 -5.68 -7.79
N ALA A 120 2.08 -4.71 -7.48
CA ALA A 120 2.51 -4.40 -6.11
C ALA A 120 1.62 -3.37 -5.40
N HIS A 121 0.72 -2.65 -6.10
CA HIS A 121 0.06 -1.45 -5.59
C HIS A 121 -0.63 -1.63 -4.22
N ASP A 122 -1.19 -2.81 -3.97
CA ASP A 122 -1.94 -3.17 -2.77
C ASP A 122 -1.15 -4.00 -1.74
N ILE A 123 0.17 -4.16 -1.92
CA ILE A 123 1.01 -5.09 -1.13
C ILE A 123 1.07 -4.74 0.37
N GLY A 124 0.81 -3.48 0.71
CA GLY A 124 0.85 -2.98 2.09
C GLY A 124 -0.51 -2.92 2.80
N ASN A 125 -1.62 -3.20 2.11
CA ASN A 125 -2.93 -3.11 2.71
C ASN A 125 -3.06 -4.08 3.89
N PRO A 126 -3.62 -3.63 5.04
CA PRO A 126 -3.85 -4.47 6.21
C PRO A 126 -4.98 -5.48 5.96
N PRO A 127 -5.19 -6.45 6.87
CA PRO A 127 -6.41 -7.26 6.85
C PRO A 127 -7.65 -6.37 6.85
N PHE A 128 -8.72 -6.82 6.18
CA PHE A 128 -10.00 -6.11 6.03
C PHE A 128 -9.88 -4.77 5.26
N GLY A 129 -8.80 -4.54 4.52
CA GLY A 129 -8.63 -3.42 3.60
C GLY A 129 -8.70 -2.04 4.25
N HIS A 130 -9.44 -1.11 3.65
CA HIS A 130 -9.56 0.27 4.15
C HIS A 130 -10.17 0.37 5.54
N PHE A 131 -11.04 -0.58 5.89
CA PHE A 131 -11.58 -0.63 7.23
C PHE A 131 -10.49 -1.01 8.26
N GLY A 132 -9.60 -1.93 7.90
CA GLY A 132 -8.43 -2.26 8.72
C GLY A 132 -7.49 -1.06 8.90
N GLU A 133 -7.33 -0.21 7.88
CA GLU A 133 -6.59 1.07 8.03
C GLU A 133 -7.24 1.96 9.08
N THR A 134 -8.56 2.15 8.99
CA THR A 134 -9.32 2.96 9.94
C THR A 134 -9.24 2.40 11.37
N ALA A 135 -9.33 1.08 11.52
CA ALA A 135 -9.22 0.42 12.83
C ALA A 135 -7.85 0.67 13.48
N LEU A 136 -6.76 0.57 12.70
CA LEU A 136 -5.41 0.88 13.16
C LEU A 136 -5.26 2.36 13.54
N GLN A 137 -5.75 3.28 12.68
CA GLN A 137 -5.70 4.72 12.93
C GLN A 137 -6.46 5.09 14.21
N CYS A 138 -7.69 4.61 14.38
CA CYS A 138 -8.50 4.88 15.56
C CYS A 138 -7.87 4.31 16.83
N TYR A 139 -7.37 3.08 16.78
CA TYR A 139 -6.72 2.45 17.92
C TYR A 139 -5.53 3.27 18.43
N PHE A 140 -4.60 3.61 17.54
CA PHE A 140 -3.42 4.36 17.95
C PHE A 140 -3.72 5.81 18.31
N SER A 141 -4.71 6.45 17.66
CA SER A 141 -5.14 7.80 18.06
C SER A 141 -5.66 7.82 19.49
N ASN A 142 -6.55 6.90 19.84
CA ASN A 142 -7.10 6.79 21.20
C ASN A 142 -5.98 6.50 22.22
N LEU A 143 -5.12 5.53 21.91
CA LEU A 143 -3.98 5.20 22.78
C LEU A 143 -3.08 6.41 23.06
N PHE A 144 -2.78 7.21 22.04
CA PHE A 144 -1.90 8.37 22.19
C PHE A 144 -2.57 9.51 22.96
N GLU A 145 -3.87 9.78 22.74
CA GLU A 145 -4.63 10.75 23.52
C GLU A 145 -4.63 10.38 25.00
N GLU A 146 -4.85 9.11 25.32
CA GLU A 146 -4.83 8.61 26.69
C GLU A 146 -3.43 8.75 27.34
N LEU A 147 -2.36 8.37 26.60
CA LEU A 147 -0.99 8.51 27.10
C LEU A 147 -0.57 9.98 27.31
N GLU A 148 -1.01 10.90 26.45
CA GLU A 148 -0.78 12.34 26.61
C GLU A 148 -1.48 12.88 27.86
N ASP A 149 -2.70 12.44 28.14
CA ASP A 149 -3.46 12.85 29.34
C ASP A 149 -2.80 12.32 30.61
N ASP A 150 -2.31 11.08 30.61
CA ASP A 150 -1.58 10.53 31.75
C ASP A 150 -0.25 11.22 32.03
N LEU A 151 0.49 11.61 30.98
CA LEU A 151 1.73 12.40 31.13
C LEU A 151 1.45 13.78 31.72
N LYS A 152 0.32 14.43 31.38
CA LYS A 152 -0.08 15.74 31.90
C LYS A 152 -0.61 15.68 33.33
N HIS A 153 -1.34 14.62 33.68
CA HIS A 153 -2.02 14.49 34.95
C HIS A 153 -1.37 13.42 35.83
N SER A 154 -0.20 13.67 36.37
CA SER A 154 0.57 12.76 37.26
C SER A 154 -0.19 12.25 38.49
N SER A 155 -1.50 12.36 38.55
CA SER A 155 -2.34 11.92 39.67
C SER A 155 -3.72 11.41 39.20
N GLY A 156 -3.86 10.13 39.06
CA GLY A 156 -5.06 9.46 39.53
C GLY A 156 -6.29 9.38 38.64
N SER A 157 -6.23 9.13 37.36
CA SER A 157 -7.40 8.57 36.66
C SER A 157 -7.22 7.07 36.45
N LYS A 158 -8.27 6.34 36.84
CA LYS A 158 -8.25 4.88 36.92
C LYS A 158 -8.78 4.24 35.64
N ASP A 159 -8.13 4.43 34.48
CA ASP A 159 -8.46 3.64 33.33
C ASP A 159 -7.38 2.57 33.06
N PHE A 160 -7.84 1.34 32.94
CA PHE A 160 -7.09 0.09 33.10
C PHE A 160 -5.91 -0.11 32.14
N TYR A 161 -5.86 0.62 31.02
CA TYR A 161 -4.80 0.45 30.00
C TYR A 161 -3.56 1.31 30.27
N ASN A 162 -3.71 2.53 30.72
CA ASN A 162 -2.67 3.53 30.76
C ASN A 162 -1.76 3.41 31.98
N GLU A 163 -2.34 3.18 33.14
CA GLU A 163 -1.58 2.84 34.34
C GLU A 163 -0.71 1.59 34.10
N THR A 164 -1.14 0.71 33.18
CA THR A 164 -0.42 -0.51 32.82
C THR A 164 0.80 -0.23 31.94
N ILE A 165 0.71 0.59 30.89
CA ILE A 165 1.86 0.85 29.98
C ILE A 165 2.90 1.72 30.67
N LEU A 166 2.51 2.81 31.29
CA LEU A 166 3.44 3.66 32.04
C LEU A 166 4.06 2.91 33.23
N SER A 167 3.29 2.11 33.99
CA SER A 167 3.82 1.30 35.07
C SER A 167 4.73 0.17 34.59
N MET A 168 4.42 -0.42 33.42
CA MET A 168 5.28 -1.43 32.79
C MET A 168 6.60 -0.83 32.29
N LEU A 169 6.58 0.36 31.69
CA LEU A 169 7.79 1.08 31.32
C LEU A 169 8.65 1.37 32.56
N LYS A 170 8.03 1.80 33.67
CA LYS A 170 8.69 2.06 34.96
C LYS A 170 9.36 0.82 35.55
N THR A 171 8.71 -0.33 35.46
CA THR A 171 9.17 -1.57 36.10
C THR A 171 10.18 -2.34 35.26
N THR A 172 10.14 -2.19 33.93
CA THR A 172 10.98 -2.98 33.02
C THR A 172 12.45 -2.57 33.05
N LYS A 173 12.74 -1.26 33.16
CA LYS A 173 14.12 -0.72 33.26
C LYS A 173 14.17 0.50 34.20
N PRO A 174 14.17 0.29 35.54
CA PRO A 174 14.14 1.39 36.49
C PRO A 174 15.29 2.42 36.32
N ALA A 175 16.47 1.97 35.93
CA ALA A 175 17.64 2.83 35.70
C ALA A 175 17.54 3.72 34.44
N LYS A 176 16.62 3.42 33.52
CA LYS A 176 16.36 4.17 32.28
C LYS A 176 14.96 4.80 32.25
N HIS A 177 14.28 4.83 33.37
CA HIS A 177 12.89 5.28 33.47
C HIS A 177 12.70 6.69 32.91
N ASP A 178 13.54 7.64 33.34
CA ASP A 178 13.39 9.04 32.94
C ASP A 178 13.69 9.22 31.44
N GLU A 179 14.65 8.47 30.89
CA GLU A 179 14.95 8.41 29.47
C GLU A 179 13.73 7.88 28.66
N LEU A 180 13.12 6.78 29.10
CA LEU A 180 11.96 6.19 28.43
C LEU A 180 10.71 7.10 28.48
N ILE A 181 10.50 7.84 29.56
CA ILE A 181 9.41 8.80 29.67
C ILE A 181 9.67 10.01 28.77
N GLN A 182 10.92 10.48 28.68
CA GLN A 182 11.26 11.58 27.76
C GLN A 182 11.08 11.15 26.29
N ASP A 183 11.56 9.95 25.93
CA ASP A 183 11.36 9.38 24.58
C ASP A 183 9.87 9.28 24.22
N LEU A 184 9.01 8.87 25.17
CA LEU A 184 7.57 8.82 24.97
C LEU A 184 6.97 10.24 24.82
N ALA A 185 7.41 11.20 25.62
CA ALA A 185 6.94 12.58 25.52
C ALA A 185 7.34 13.21 24.17
N ASP A 186 8.57 12.98 23.72
CA ASP A 186 9.06 13.44 22.42
C ASP A 186 8.29 12.78 21.25
N PHE A 187 7.98 11.49 21.38
CA PHE A 187 7.15 10.78 20.40
C PHE A 187 5.73 11.36 20.32
N LEU A 188 5.12 11.68 21.46
CA LEU A 188 3.75 12.18 21.54
C LEU A 188 3.65 13.69 21.24
N ALA A 189 4.76 14.41 21.16
CA ALA A 189 4.78 15.86 20.94
C ALA A 189 3.99 16.28 19.69
N ASP A 190 3.38 17.46 19.73
CA ASP A 190 2.67 18.03 18.60
C ASP A 190 3.59 18.18 17.39
N GLY A 191 3.13 17.67 16.24
CA GLY A 191 3.92 17.68 15.00
C GLY A 191 4.97 16.59 14.88
N SER A 192 5.03 15.64 15.81
CA SER A 192 5.89 14.45 15.71
C SER A 192 5.59 13.67 14.44
N LEU A 193 6.59 13.53 13.56
CA LEU A 193 6.45 12.76 12.32
C LEU A 193 6.21 11.26 12.62
N ALA A 194 6.86 10.73 13.65
CA ALA A 194 6.68 9.34 14.05
C ALA A 194 5.25 9.05 14.53
N LYS A 195 4.59 10.00 15.22
CA LYS A 195 3.17 9.90 15.61
C LYS A 195 2.26 9.83 14.40
N PHE A 196 2.56 10.59 13.32
CA PHE A 196 1.77 10.58 12.09
C PHE A 196 1.77 9.21 11.39
N ASP A 197 2.82 8.41 11.52
CA ASP A 197 2.94 7.06 10.96
C ASP A 197 1.84 6.11 11.46
N TYR A 198 1.21 6.43 12.58
CA TYR A 198 0.15 5.64 13.22
C TYR A 198 -1.24 6.28 13.05
N ILE A 199 -1.39 7.56 13.40
CA ILE A 199 -2.69 8.24 13.30
C ILE A 199 -3.13 8.50 11.86
N TYR A 200 -2.19 8.43 10.91
CA TYR A 200 -2.43 8.52 9.47
C TYR A 200 -2.01 7.24 8.74
N PHE A 201 -1.99 6.11 9.44
CA PHE A 201 -1.64 4.83 8.82
C PHE A 201 -2.35 4.67 7.46
N ASP A 202 -1.61 4.22 6.45
CA ASP A 202 -2.13 4.02 5.09
C ASP A 202 -1.43 2.82 4.46
N GLY A 203 -2.18 1.98 3.73
CA GLY A 203 -1.63 0.81 3.04
C GLY A 203 -0.54 1.16 2.04
N ASN A 204 -0.59 2.35 1.41
CA ASN A 204 0.49 2.81 0.51
C ASN A 204 1.81 3.00 1.29
N ALA A 205 1.76 3.63 2.47
CA ALA A 205 2.95 3.80 3.32
C ALA A 205 3.51 2.45 3.77
N GLN A 206 2.65 1.56 4.25
CA GLN A 206 3.04 0.21 4.62
C GLN A 206 3.59 -0.58 3.42
N GLY A 207 3.05 -0.38 2.23
CA GLY A 207 3.54 -0.98 0.99
C GLY A 207 4.97 -0.55 0.66
N PHE A 208 5.27 0.74 0.75
CA PHE A 208 6.63 1.24 0.57
C PHE A 208 7.60 0.61 1.57
N ARG A 209 7.21 0.53 2.86
CA ARG A 209 7.99 -0.13 3.91
C ARG A 209 8.17 -1.64 3.64
N VAL A 210 7.13 -2.34 3.17
CA VAL A 210 7.22 -3.75 2.75
C VAL A 210 8.24 -3.93 1.63
N LEU A 211 8.21 -3.06 0.61
CA LEU A 211 9.09 -3.16 -0.56
C LEU A 211 10.55 -2.81 -0.24
N THR A 212 10.78 -1.88 0.71
CA THR A 212 12.11 -1.36 1.02
C THR A 212 12.78 -2.02 2.22
N LYS A 213 12.00 -2.61 3.17
CA LYS A 213 12.54 -3.15 4.43
C LYS A 213 12.01 -4.53 4.83
N LEU A 214 10.69 -4.77 4.82
CA LEU A 214 10.11 -5.94 5.47
C LEU A 214 10.20 -7.25 4.66
N GLN A 215 10.55 -7.21 3.39
CA GLN A 215 10.82 -8.41 2.58
C GLN A 215 12.31 -8.80 2.68
N PHE A 216 12.70 -9.17 3.89
CA PHE A 216 14.07 -9.47 4.24
C PHE A 216 14.48 -10.83 3.67
N LEU A 217 15.32 -10.83 2.64
CA LEU A 217 15.85 -12.06 2.04
C LEU A 217 17.30 -12.33 2.49
N ASN A 218 18.15 -11.30 2.47
CA ASN A 218 19.55 -11.40 2.84
C ASN A 218 20.15 -10.08 3.37
N ASP A 219 19.39 -8.98 3.31
CA ASP A 219 19.86 -7.65 3.71
C ASP A 219 18.68 -6.68 3.98
N LEU A 220 19.00 -5.47 4.43
CA LEU A 220 18.05 -4.43 4.86
C LEU A 220 17.32 -3.70 3.74
N TYR A 221 17.47 -4.11 2.50
CA TYR A 221 16.95 -3.36 1.35
C TYR A 221 15.66 -3.97 0.77
N GLY A 222 14.97 -4.77 1.54
CA GLY A 222 13.72 -5.39 1.15
C GLY A 222 13.84 -6.14 -0.18
N LEU A 223 12.97 -5.82 -1.14
CA LEU A 223 13.06 -6.39 -2.50
C LEU A 223 14.14 -5.74 -3.36
N ASN A 224 14.76 -4.67 -2.90
CA ASN A 224 15.78 -3.91 -3.62
C ASN A 224 15.36 -3.58 -5.07
N LEU A 225 14.17 -2.99 -5.24
CA LEU A 225 13.63 -2.57 -6.54
C LEU A 225 14.39 -1.34 -7.07
N THR A 226 14.26 -1.07 -8.38
CA THR A 226 14.80 0.15 -8.99
C THR A 226 14.10 1.40 -8.46
N SER A 227 14.81 2.53 -8.50
CA SER A 227 14.24 3.81 -8.08
C SER A 227 13.03 4.22 -8.93
N ALA A 228 13.03 3.91 -10.24
CA ALA A 228 11.85 4.13 -11.09
C ALA A 228 10.63 3.34 -10.59
N SER A 229 10.80 2.06 -10.24
CA SER A 229 9.73 1.23 -9.68
C SER A 229 9.23 1.78 -8.35
N LEU A 230 10.13 2.10 -7.42
CA LEU A 230 9.74 2.63 -6.11
C LEU A 230 9.08 4.02 -6.20
N ALA A 231 9.61 4.94 -7.03
CA ALA A 231 9.01 6.26 -7.23
C ALA A 231 7.60 6.19 -7.86
N SER A 232 7.43 5.28 -8.84
CA SER A 232 6.13 5.06 -9.50
C SER A 232 5.11 4.38 -8.57
N PHE A 233 5.57 3.57 -7.60
CA PHE A 233 4.74 2.95 -6.58
C PHE A 233 4.14 3.98 -5.63
N VAL A 234 4.91 5.00 -5.25
CA VAL A 234 4.47 5.97 -4.23
C VAL A 234 3.43 6.91 -4.81
N LYS A 235 2.16 6.60 -4.53
CA LYS A 235 0.99 7.40 -4.94
C LYS A 235 0.92 8.74 -4.19
N TYR A 236 1.34 8.77 -2.93
CA TYR A 236 1.35 9.94 -2.07
C TYR A 236 2.73 10.09 -1.43
N PRO A 237 3.69 10.76 -2.09
CA PRO A 237 5.06 10.89 -1.58
C PRO A 237 5.15 11.92 -0.45
N ASN A 238 4.47 11.65 0.67
CA ASN A 238 4.32 12.49 1.84
C ASN A 238 4.52 11.67 3.11
N PHE A 239 5.43 12.09 3.98
CA PHE A 239 5.68 11.54 5.32
C PHE A 239 5.36 12.54 6.44
N GLY A 240 4.67 13.64 6.12
CA GLY A 240 4.20 14.67 7.05
C GLY A 240 2.68 14.68 7.21
N ALA A 241 2.18 15.78 7.71
CA ALA A 241 0.74 16.00 7.86
C ALA A 241 -0.01 15.91 6.51
N LYS A 242 -1.28 15.49 6.57
CA LYS A 242 -2.15 15.44 5.39
C LYS A 242 -2.56 16.86 4.97
N ASP A 243 -2.42 17.17 3.69
CA ASP A 243 -2.89 18.42 3.08
C ASP A 243 -3.64 18.14 1.78
N LYS A 244 -4.95 18.36 1.80
CA LYS A 244 -5.85 18.09 0.67
C LYS A 244 -5.68 19.05 -0.51
N ARG A 245 -4.88 20.12 -0.38
CA ARG A 245 -4.63 21.10 -1.46
C ARG A 245 -3.75 20.56 -2.58
N SER A 246 -2.96 19.52 -2.30
CA SER A 246 -2.14 18.84 -3.29
C SER A 246 -2.47 17.35 -3.35
N ILE A 247 -2.47 16.78 -4.56
CA ILE A 247 -2.66 15.34 -4.77
C ILE A 247 -1.54 14.52 -4.12
N SER A 248 -0.31 15.06 -4.05
CA SER A 248 0.84 14.40 -3.45
C SER A 248 0.75 14.29 -1.93
N THR A 249 0.02 15.21 -1.27
CA THR A 249 -0.05 15.33 0.19
C THR A 249 -1.42 15.01 0.77
N LYS A 250 -2.39 14.62 -0.07
CA LYS A 250 -3.78 14.33 0.40
C LYS A 250 -3.83 13.15 1.38
N LYS A 251 -2.82 12.27 1.36
CA LYS A 251 -2.64 11.13 2.26
C LYS A 251 -1.20 11.06 2.77
N HIS A 252 -0.98 10.24 3.80
CA HIS A 252 0.32 9.87 4.33
C HIS A 252 0.79 8.60 3.62
N GLY A 253 1.64 8.72 2.62
CA GLY A 253 1.97 7.61 1.72
C GLY A 253 3.36 7.00 1.93
N VAL A 254 4.15 7.52 2.88
CA VAL A 254 5.44 6.96 3.31
C VAL A 254 5.57 7.23 4.81
N PHE A 255 6.04 6.27 5.59
CA PHE A 255 6.30 6.50 7.01
C PHE A 255 7.58 7.31 7.21
N SER A 256 7.65 8.04 8.31
CA SER A 256 8.80 8.87 8.66
C SER A 256 10.09 8.06 8.80
N THR A 257 9.97 6.78 9.13
CA THR A 257 11.08 5.81 9.21
C THR A 257 11.69 5.48 7.85
N GLU A 258 10.99 5.70 6.75
CA GLU A 258 11.44 5.47 5.36
C GLU A 258 11.75 6.78 4.60
N LYS A 259 11.85 7.92 5.31
CA LYS A 259 12.10 9.23 4.67
C LYS A 259 13.41 9.31 3.89
N GLU A 260 14.47 8.65 4.37
CA GLU A 260 15.78 8.66 3.71
C GLU A 260 15.77 7.79 2.45
N GLU A 261 15.07 6.65 2.48
CA GLU A 261 14.84 5.80 1.32
C GLU A 261 14.02 6.55 0.26
N LEU A 262 12.94 7.23 0.69
CA LEU A 262 12.14 8.05 -0.23
C LEU A 262 13.00 9.14 -0.88
N LYS A 263 13.78 9.87 -0.09
CA LYS A 263 14.68 10.90 -0.59
C LYS A 263 15.63 10.34 -1.63
N ALA A 264 16.33 9.25 -1.32
CA ALA A 264 17.27 8.63 -2.26
C ALA A 264 16.59 8.18 -3.56
N VAL A 265 15.37 7.63 -3.48
CA VAL A 265 14.56 7.23 -4.64
C VAL A 265 14.20 8.44 -5.50
N MET A 266 13.70 9.53 -4.89
CA MET A 266 13.29 10.73 -5.60
C MET A 266 14.48 11.47 -6.22
N ASP A 267 15.60 11.58 -5.49
CA ASP A 267 16.85 12.14 -6.01
C ASP A 267 17.37 11.33 -7.21
N ASN A 268 17.34 10.00 -7.14
CA ASN A 268 17.74 9.13 -8.24
C ASN A 268 16.90 9.30 -9.51
N CYS A 269 15.61 9.67 -9.36
CA CYS A 269 14.68 9.94 -10.45
C CYS A 269 14.67 11.43 -10.86
N GLY A 270 15.34 12.30 -10.12
CA GLY A 270 15.35 13.75 -10.36
C GLY A 270 13.96 14.37 -10.12
N ILE A 271 13.21 13.86 -9.13
CA ILE A 271 11.90 14.37 -8.73
C ILE A 271 12.11 15.41 -7.62
N PRO A 272 11.65 16.66 -7.80
CA PRO A 272 11.87 17.71 -6.82
C PRO A 272 11.01 17.52 -5.56
N ALA A 273 11.51 18.06 -4.44
CA ALA A 273 10.77 18.13 -3.19
C ALA A 273 9.58 19.10 -3.30
N LEU A 274 8.51 18.80 -2.56
CA LEU A 274 7.34 19.64 -2.34
C LEU A 274 7.29 20.03 -0.85
N GLY A 275 8.09 21.01 -0.46
CA GLY A 275 8.32 21.38 0.94
C GLY A 275 9.25 20.40 1.68
N ASP A 276 9.13 20.36 3.02
CA ASP A 276 10.09 19.65 3.87
C ASP A 276 9.76 18.16 4.04
N THR A 277 8.51 17.76 3.82
CA THR A 277 8.01 16.40 4.14
C THR A 277 7.39 15.68 2.95
N ALA A 278 7.46 16.23 1.75
CA ALA A 278 6.83 15.65 0.57
C ALA A 278 7.64 15.88 -0.71
N TYR A 279 7.28 15.11 -1.74
CA TYR A 279 7.80 15.24 -3.11
C TYR A 279 6.66 15.32 -4.12
N TYR A 280 6.95 15.72 -5.34
CA TYR A 280 6.02 15.56 -6.45
C TYR A 280 5.86 14.08 -6.81
N ARG A 281 4.74 13.74 -7.43
CA ARG A 281 4.47 12.38 -7.88
C ARG A 281 5.31 12.01 -9.11
N HIS A 282 5.74 10.76 -9.19
CA HIS A 282 6.26 10.21 -10.43
C HIS A 282 5.13 10.14 -11.48
N PRO A 283 5.35 10.54 -12.76
CA PRO A 283 4.31 10.54 -13.79
C PRO A 283 3.57 9.20 -13.93
N PHE A 284 4.27 8.09 -13.87
CA PHE A 284 3.64 6.78 -14.01
C PHE A 284 2.77 6.35 -12.81
N SER A 285 2.89 7.01 -11.66
CA SER A 285 1.97 6.76 -10.55
C SER A 285 0.52 7.16 -10.87
N TYR A 286 0.30 8.12 -11.77
CA TYR A 286 -1.03 8.47 -12.28
C TYR A 286 -1.63 7.36 -13.15
N ILE A 287 -0.79 6.68 -13.94
CA ILE A 287 -1.23 5.54 -14.77
C ILE A 287 -1.58 4.34 -13.90
N VAL A 288 -0.78 4.06 -12.87
CA VAL A 288 -1.07 3.00 -11.91
C VAL A 288 -2.37 3.28 -11.16
N GLU A 289 -2.57 4.53 -10.72
CA GLU A 289 -3.83 4.97 -10.10
C GLU A 289 -5.02 4.79 -11.05
N ALA A 290 -4.87 5.12 -12.33
CA ALA A 290 -5.91 4.92 -13.33
C ALA A 290 -6.22 3.42 -13.56
N ALA A 291 -5.19 2.56 -13.64
CA ALA A 291 -5.38 1.12 -13.80
C ALA A 291 -6.14 0.50 -12.63
N ASP A 292 -5.80 0.87 -11.39
CA ASP A 292 -6.50 0.48 -10.17
C ASP A 292 -7.97 0.95 -10.19
N THR A 293 -8.18 2.25 -10.49
CA THR A 293 -9.52 2.86 -10.55
C THR A 293 -10.41 2.16 -11.58
N ILE A 294 -9.91 1.87 -12.77
CA ILE A 294 -10.67 1.16 -13.82
C ILE A 294 -11.11 -0.22 -13.32
N CYS A 295 -10.20 -0.95 -12.66
CA CYS A 295 -10.53 -2.27 -12.15
C CYS A 295 -11.61 -2.19 -11.07
N TYR A 296 -11.44 -1.42 -10.00
CA TYR A 296 -12.43 -1.42 -8.92
C TYR A 296 -13.81 -0.91 -9.34
N LEU A 297 -13.88 0.10 -10.23
CA LEU A 297 -15.17 0.61 -10.72
C LEU A 297 -16.00 -0.46 -11.44
N ILE A 298 -15.34 -1.41 -12.09
CA ILE A 298 -16.02 -2.41 -12.95
C ILE A 298 -16.18 -3.72 -12.20
N MET A 299 -15.10 -4.21 -11.54
CA MET A 299 -15.09 -5.53 -10.91
C MET A 299 -15.93 -5.59 -9.64
N ASP A 300 -15.94 -4.53 -8.84
CA ASP A 300 -16.77 -4.49 -7.63
C ASP A 300 -18.26 -4.61 -7.97
N TYR A 301 -18.67 -4.01 -9.11
CA TYR A 301 -20.03 -4.14 -9.60
C TYR A 301 -20.32 -5.55 -10.16
N GLU A 302 -19.36 -6.16 -10.87
CA GLU A 302 -19.47 -7.54 -11.36
C GLU A 302 -19.58 -8.54 -10.20
N ASP A 303 -18.79 -8.38 -9.14
CA ASP A 303 -18.87 -9.19 -7.93
C ASP A 303 -20.23 -9.02 -7.22
N ALA A 304 -20.72 -7.79 -7.13
CA ALA A 304 -22.03 -7.51 -6.54
C ALA A 304 -23.20 -8.13 -7.34
N ILE A 305 -23.11 -8.15 -8.68
CA ILE A 305 -24.07 -8.89 -9.52
C ILE A 305 -23.97 -10.40 -9.23
N SER A 306 -22.77 -10.93 -9.12
CA SER A 306 -22.55 -12.36 -8.86
C SER A 306 -23.12 -12.78 -7.50
N LYS A 307 -23.05 -11.92 -6.50
CA LYS A 307 -23.68 -12.08 -5.18
C LYS A 307 -25.19 -11.83 -5.18
N GLY A 308 -25.75 -11.30 -6.27
CA GLY A 308 -27.18 -10.96 -6.35
C GLY A 308 -27.59 -9.71 -5.58
N TRP A 309 -26.64 -8.85 -5.19
CA TRP A 309 -26.91 -7.60 -4.48
C TRP A 309 -27.42 -6.49 -5.40
N VAL A 310 -26.93 -6.47 -6.64
CA VAL A 310 -27.35 -5.54 -7.69
C VAL A 310 -27.69 -6.32 -8.96
N ARG A 311 -28.45 -5.69 -9.86
CA ARG A 311 -28.85 -6.32 -11.13
C ARG A 311 -28.13 -5.65 -12.30
N TYR A 312 -27.86 -6.43 -13.34
CA TYR A 312 -27.34 -5.90 -14.61
C TYR A 312 -28.20 -4.77 -15.17
N GLU A 313 -29.52 -4.87 -15.07
CA GLU A 313 -30.44 -3.86 -15.61
C GLU A 313 -30.33 -2.50 -14.89
N ASP A 314 -30.01 -2.50 -13.59
CA ASP A 314 -29.79 -1.29 -12.82
C ASP A 314 -28.53 -0.55 -13.33
N PHE A 315 -27.46 -1.28 -13.61
CA PHE A 315 -26.24 -0.74 -14.21
C PHE A 315 -26.46 -0.22 -15.64
N LYS A 316 -27.24 -0.96 -16.44
CA LYS A 316 -27.64 -0.55 -17.78
C LYS A 316 -28.37 0.79 -17.80
N GLU A 317 -29.28 1.04 -16.86
CA GLU A 317 -30.02 2.31 -16.78
C GLU A 317 -29.10 3.51 -16.50
N ILE A 318 -28.06 3.31 -15.70
CA ILE A 318 -27.05 4.36 -15.45
C ILE A 318 -26.33 4.73 -16.75
N LEU A 319 -25.87 3.71 -17.47
CA LEU A 319 -25.15 3.91 -18.73
C LEU A 319 -26.03 4.59 -19.78
N LYS A 320 -27.33 4.27 -19.84
CA LYS A 320 -28.28 4.93 -20.75
C LYS A 320 -28.45 6.42 -20.48
N ASN A 321 -28.23 6.87 -19.26
CA ASN A 321 -28.36 8.27 -18.86
C ASN A 321 -27.07 9.09 -19.05
N ASP A 322 -26.03 8.48 -19.63
CA ASP A 322 -24.77 9.13 -19.93
C ASP A 322 -24.41 8.99 -21.42
N PRO A 323 -23.95 10.05 -22.11
CA PRO A 323 -23.60 9.98 -23.53
C PRO A 323 -22.50 8.98 -23.86
N ASN A 324 -21.47 8.88 -23.00
CA ASN A 324 -20.38 7.93 -23.15
C ASN A 324 -20.84 6.52 -22.75
N GLY A 325 -21.63 6.42 -21.67
CA GLY A 325 -22.27 5.19 -21.24
C GLY A 325 -23.14 4.57 -22.35
N LYS A 326 -23.95 5.38 -23.07
CA LYS A 326 -24.72 4.92 -24.23
C LYS A 326 -23.84 4.33 -25.33
N LYS A 327 -22.70 4.96 -25.64
CA LYS A 327 -21.78 4.45 -26.66
C LYS A 327 -21.23 3.08 -26.25
N VAL A 328 -20.72 2.98 -25.02
CA VAL A 328 -20.19 1.73 -24.45
C VAL A 328 -21.26 0.64 -24.45
N LEU A 329 -22.48 0.96 -24.02
CA LEU A 329 -23.58 0.02 -23.98
C LEU A 329 -23.94 -0.50 -25.39
N ASN A 330 -24.08 0.40 -26.37
CA ASN A 330 -24.40 0.05 -27.75
C ASN A 330 -23.32 -0.84 -28.38
N GLU A 331 -22.04 -0.61 -28.10
CA GLU A 331 -20.96 -1.48 -28.58
C GLU A 331 -21.05 -2.87 -27.92
N SER A 332 -21.24 -2.94 -26.61
CA SER A 332 -21.35 -4.22 -25.89
C SER A 332 -22.54 -5.06 -26.36
N GLU A 333 -23.68 -4.42 -26.66
CA GLU A 333 -24.91 -5.09 -27.10
C GLU A 333 -24.79 -5.73 -28.51
N LYS A 334 -23.80 -5.37 -29.31
CA LYS A 334 -23.52 -6.04 -30.60
C LYS A 334 -23.02 -7.47 -30.44
N HIS A 335 -22.52 -7.83 -29.28
CA HIS A 335 -21.84 -9.12 -29.00
C HIS A 335 -22.72 -10.15 -28.31
N PHE A 336 -23.97 -9.82 -27.99
CA PHE A 336 -24.93 -10.76 -27.41
C PHE A 336 -26.37 -10.46 -27.84
N ASN A 337 -27.26 -11.45 -27.71
CA ASN A 337 -28.71 -11.25 -27.93
C ASN A 337 -29.40 -10.85 -26.62
N GLU A 338 -30.61 -10.28 -26.70
CA GLU A 338 -31.37 -9.80 -25.54
C GLU A 338 -31.61 -10.87 -24.46
N ASN A 339 -31.74 -12.13 -24.86
CA ASN A 339 -31.99 -13.25 -23.96
C ASN A 339 -30.71 -13.86 -23.37
N ALA A 340 -29.54 -13.25 -23.60
CA ALA A 340 -28.29 -13.73 -23.02
C ALA A 340 -28.33 -13.60 -21.48
N PRO A 341 -27.70 -14.54 -20.74
CA PRO A 341 -27.58 -14.44 -19.27
C PRO A 341 -26.86 -13.15 -18.85
N SER A 342 -27.27 -12.56 -17.71
CA SER A 342 -26.68 -11.33 -17.18
C SER A 342 -25.16 -11.39 -17.05
N LYS A 343 -24.61 -12.55 -16.65
CA LYS A 343 -23.15 -12.78 -16.57
C LYS A 343 -22.47 -12.59 -17.93
N LYS A 344 -23.04 -13.10 -19.03
CA LYS A 344 -22.48 -12.91 -20.37
C LYS A 344 -22.57 -11.46 -20.81
N LYS A 345 -23.68 -10.78 -20.53
CA LYS A 345 -23.88 -9.35 -20.83
C LYS A 345 -22.85 -8.51 -20.08
N MET A 346 -22.61 -8.83 -18.79
CA MET A 346 -21.63 -8.10 -17.95
C MET A 346 -20.20 -8.28 -18.45
N VAL A 347 -19.78 -9.48 -18.87
CA VAL A 347 -18.44 -9.73 -19.42
C VAL A 347 -18.18 -8.86 -20.66
N GLN A 348 -19.15 -8.73 -21.58
CA GLN A 348 -18.99 -7.88 -22.77
C GLN A 348 -18.96 -6.39 -22.39
N LEU A 349 -19.86 -5.99 -21.50
CA LEU A 349 -19.91 -4.61 -21.01
C LEU A 349 -18.61 -4.22 -20.29
N ARG A 350 -18.04 -5.11 -19.48
CA ARG A 350 -16.74 -4.94 -18.82
C ARG A 350 -15.65 -4.62 -19.85
N THR A 351 -15.57 -5.39 -20.92
CA THR A 351 -14.55 -5.22 -21.95
C THR A 351 -14.65 -3.82 -22.60
N GLU A 352 -15.85 -3.38 -22.93
CA GLU A 352 -16.07 -2.06 -23.54
C GLU A 352 -15.84 -0.90 -22.56
N LEU A 353 -16.20 -1.06 -21.26
CA LEU A 353 -15.90 -0.09 -20.23
C LEU A 353 -14.39 0.06 -19.99
N MET A 354 -13.66 -1.07 -19.93
CA MET A 354 -12.20 -1.06 -19.79
C MET A 354 -11.56 -0.31 -20.96
N ASN A 355 -11.94 -0.63 -22.19
CA ASN A 355 -11.44 0.03 -23.39
C ASN A 355 -11.72 1.55 -23.35
N HIS A 356 -12.94 1.93 -22.98
CA HIS A 356 -13.32 3.33 -22.87
C HIS A 356 -12.45 4.07 -21.83
N PHE A 357 -12.33 3.55 -20.62
CA PHE A 357 -11.60 4.24 -19.56
C PHE A 357 -10.08 4.24 -19.79
N VAL A 358 -9.50 3.20 -20.39
CA VAL A 358 -8.09 3.20 -20.80
C VAL A 358 -7.84 4.32 -21.82
N ASN A 359 -8.68 4.45 -22.86
CA ASN A 359 -8.53 5.49 -23.86
C ASN A 359 -8.68 6.90 -23.25
N VAL A 360 -9.71 7.14 -22.43
CA VAL A 360 -9.91 8.41 -21.74
C VAL A 360 -8.69 8.76 -20.87
N SER A 361 -8.15 7.79 -20.16
CA SER A 361 -6.98 8.02 -19.29
C SER A 361 -5.71 8.31 -20.09
N ILE A 362 -5.50 7.66 -21.24
CA ILE A 362 -4.39 7.94 -22.15
C ILE A 362 -4.50 9.35 -22.72
N ASP A 363 -5.68 9.72 -23.20
CA ASP A 363 -5.93 11.06 -23.75
C ASP A 363 -5.66 12.14 -22.69
N ASN A 364 -6.16 11.95 -21.47
CA ASN A 364 -5.91 12.86 -20.34
C ASN A 364 -4.44 12.91 -19.94
N PHE A 365 -3.76 11.76 -19.90
CA PHE A 365 -2.33 11.71 -19.58
C PHE A 365 -1.49 12.48 -20.60
N MET A 366 -1.74 12.27 -21.89
CA MET A 366 -1.03 12.96 -22.97
C MET A 366 -1.34 14.45 -23.01
N LYS A 367 -2.63 14.82 -22.88
CA LYS A 367 -3.09 16.20 -22.84
C LYS A 367 -2.46 17.01 -21.71
N HIS A 368 -2.32 16.39 -20.52
CA HIS A 368 -1.82 17.04 -19.31
C HIS A 368 -0.38 16.63 -18.97
N TYR A 369 0.36 16.01 -19.92
CA TYR A 369 1.69 15.48 -19.66
C TYR A 369 2.65 16.53 -19.06
N ASP A 370 2.67 17.73 -19.60
CA ASP A 370 3.58 18.79 -19.15
C ASP A 370 3.18 19.32 -17.75
N GLU A 371 1.88 19.35 -17.42
CA GLU A 371 1.38 19.67 -16.07
C GLU A 371 1.74 18.56 -15.06
N ILE A 372 1.66 17.30 -15.48
CA ILE A 372 2.04 16.13 -14.67
C ILE A 372 3.54 16.19 -14.36
N ILE A 373 4.39 16.40 -15.37
CA ILE A 373 5.85 16.52 -15.20
C ILE A 373 6.21 17.71 -14.29
N ALA A 374 5.47 18.81 -14.40
CA ALA A 374 5.66 20.00 -13.55
C ALA A 374 5.05 19.85 -12.14
N GLY A 375 4.32 18.75 -11.86
CA GLY A 375 3.65 18.51 -10.58
C GLY A 375 2.40 19.37 -10.33
N ASN A 376 1.83 19.98 -11.38
CA ASN A 376 0.70 20.90 -11.30
C ASN A 376 -0.66 20.22 -11.54
N TYR A 377 -0.67 19.01 -12.10
CA TYR A 377 -1.90 18.24 -12.33
C TYR A 377 -2.45 17.68 -11.03
N LYS A 378 -3.73 17.95 -10.72
CA LYS A 378 -4.34 17.68 -9.40
C LYS A 378 -5.49 16.68 -9.44
N LYS A 379 -5.78 16.09 -10.60
CA LYS A 379 -6.90 15.15 -10.78
C LYS A 379 -6.39 13.73 -10.98
N GLU A 380 -7.28 12.77 -10.90
CA GLU A 380 -7.06 11.41 -11.35
C GLU A 380 -7.47 11.29 -12.83
N LEU A 381 -6.71 10.57 -13.64
CA LEU A 381 -6.89 10.51 -15.09
C LEU A 381 -8.27 10.00 -15.52
N VAL A 382 -8.82 9.04 -14.77
CA VAL A 382 -10.14 8.42 -15.08
C VAL A 382 -11.28 9.38 -14.81
N PHE A 383 -11.16 10.25 -13.79
CA PHE A 383 -12.22 11.17 -13.36
C PHE A 383 -12.15 12.55 -14.03
N ASP A 384 -11.12 12.83 -14.84
CA ASP A 384 -11.04 14.11 -15.55
C ASP A 384 -11.94 14.12 -16.77
N GLY A 385 -13.21 14.46 -16.57
CA GLY A 385 -14.23 14.65 -17.61
C GLY A 385 -14.31 16.06 -18.16
N GLY A 386 -13.37 16.95 -17.82
CA GLY A 386 -13.41 18.36 -18.19
C GLY A 386 -14.47 19.12 -17.39
N GLU A 387 -15.41 19.81 -18.08
CA GLU A 387 -16.52 20.56 -17.45
C GLU A 387 -17.73 19.69 -17.09
N GLN A 388 -17.78 18.46 -17.59
CA GLN A 388 -18.88 17.53 -17.34
C GLN A 388 -18.47 16.49 -16.28
N GLU A 389 -19.46 16.05 -15.50
CA GLU A 389 -19.28 14.93 -14.61
C GLU A 389 -18.93 13.67 -15.40
N SER A 390 -17.81 13.01 -15.05
CA SER A 390 -17.34 11.84 -15.76
C SER A 390 -18.24 10.62 -15.54
N LEU A 391 -18.33 9.73 -16.52
CA LEU A 391 -19.01 8.44 -16.38
C LEU A 391 -18.47 7.65 -15.20
N ALA A 392 -17.16 7.73 -14.96
CA ALA A 392 -16.50 7.09 -13.81
C ALA A 392 -17.06 7.59 -12.47
N THR A 393 -17.29 8.90 -12.31
CA THR A 393 -17.89 9.46 -11.09
C THR A 393 -19.28 8.88 -10.84
N LYS A 394 -20.13 8.81 -11.87
CA LYS A 394 -21.48 8.23 -11.77
C LYS A 394 -21.45 6.76 -11.33
N ILE A 395 -20.55 5.98 -11.93
CA ILE A 395 -20.37 4.56 -11.53
C ILE A 395 -19.89 4.47 -10.08
N GLN A 396 -18.90 5.27 -9.69
CA GLN A 396 -18.38 5.29 -8.32
C GLN A 396 -19.46 5.63 -7.27
N ASP A 397 -20.33 6.60 -7.55
CA ASP A 397 -21.39 7.01 -6.61
C ASP A 397 -22.40 5.89 -6.37
N ILE A 398 -22.63 5.07 -7.40
CA ILE A 398 -23.53 3.92 -7.27
C ILE A 398 -22.84 2.79 -6.52
N CYS A 399 -21.57 2.50 -6.80
CA CYS A 399 -20.82 1.52 -6.00
C CYS A 399 -20.84 1.89 -4.52
N ARG A 400 -20.66 3.19 -4.21
CA ARG A 400 -20.74 3.68 -2.81
C ARG A 400 -22.11 3.44 -2.18
N LYS A 401 -23.18 3.73 -2.94
CA LYS A 401 -24.54 3.63 -2.44
C LYS A 401 -25.04 2.19 -2.32
N ASP A 402 -24.80 1.37 -3.34
CA ASP A 402 -25.49 0.09 -3.49
C ASP A 402 -24.61 -1.11 -3.08
N ILE A 403 -23.28 -0.93 -3.02
CA ILE A 403 -22.33 -1.99 -2.67
C ILE A 403 -21.71 -1.74 -1.30
N TYR A 404 -20.96 -0.64 -1.14
CA TYR A 404 -20.16 -0.42 0.08
C TYR A 404 -20.98 -0.12 1.32
N SER A 405 -22.25 0.31 1.18
CA SER A 405 -23.19 0.50 2.30
C SER A 405 -24.05 -0.75 2.58
N ASN A 406 -23.64 -1.92 2.11
CA ASN A 406 -24.39 -3.14 2.35
C ASN A 406 -24.20 -3.63 3.81
N PRO A 407 -25.29 -3.96 4.56
CA PRO A 407 -25.20 -4.41 5.95
C PRO A 407 -24.29 -5.63 6.17
N GLU A 408 -24.13 -6.51 5.17
CA GLU A 408 -23.21 -7.65 5.26
C GLU A 408 -21.75 -7.17 5.34
N ILE A 409 -21.37 -6.16 4.52
CA ILE A 409 -20.04 -5.54 4.58
C ILE A 409 -19.84 -4.86 5.93
N GLU A 410 -20.79 -4.00 6.36
CA GLU A 410 -20.70 -3.29 7.64
C GLU A 410 -20.52 -4.24 8.85
N SER A 411 -21.24 -5.37 8.85
CA SER A 411 -21.09 -6.40 9.89
C SER A 411 -19.69 -7.03 9.91
N LEU A 412 -19.12 -7.29 8.72
CA LEU A 412 -17.79 -7.87 8.60
C LEU A 412 -16.70 -6.85 8.96
N GLU A 413 -16.91 -5.57 8.67
CA GLU A 413 -16.05 -4.47 9.10
C GLU A 413 -15.98 -4.36 10.63
N LEU A 414 -17.13 -4.40 11.31
CA LEU A 414 -17.15 -4.40 12.78
C LEU A 414 -16.44 -5.63 13.36
N THR A 415 -16.60 -6.79 12.72
CA THR A 415 -15.85 -8.01 13.10
C THR A 415 -14.35 -7.79 12.92
N GLY A 416 -13.93 -7.19 11.81
CA GLY A 416 -12.52 -6.85 11.54
C GLY A 416 -11.95 -5.91 12.61
N ASN A 417 -12.72 -4.89 13.02
CA ASN A 417 -12.32 -3.99 14.11
C ASN A 417 -12.06 -4.75 15.42
N ALA A 418 -13.00 -5.58 15.85
CA ALA A 418 -12.87 -6.35 17.08
C ALA A 418 -11.65 -7.31 17.03
N VAL A 419 -11.38 -7.91 15.86
CA VAL A 419 -10.24 -8.80 15.66
C VAL A 419 -8.93 -8.02 15.74
N LEU A 420 -8.79 -6.91 15.00
CA LEU A 420 -7.54 -6.15 14.93
C LEU A 420 -7.20 -5.49 16.26
N THR A 421 -8.18 -4.81 16.88
CA THR A 421 -7.98 -4.17 18.20
C THR A 421 -7.61 -5.19 19.26
N GLY A 422 -8.29 -6.34 19.30
CA GLY A 422 -7.97 -7.38 20.28
C GLY A 422 -6.59 -8.03 20.06
N ILE A 423 -6.11 -8.14 18.82
CA ILE A 423 -4.73 -8.59 18.56
C ILE A 423 -3.74 -7.54 19.03
N ILE A 424 -3.97 -6.26 18.74
CA ILE A 424 -3.08 -5.17 19.16
C ILE A 424 -3.01 -5.12 20.68
N ASP A 425 -4.15 -5.17 21.39
CA ASP A 425 -4.23 -5.21 22.86
C ASP A 425 -3.39 -6.34 23.45
N TYR A 426 -3.48 -7.53 22.85
CA TYR A 426 -2.70 -8.67 23.29
C TYR A 426 -1.19 -8.39 23.21
N TYR A 427 -0.71 -7.88 22.05
CA TYR A 427 0.69 -7.60 21.86
C TYR A 427 1.17 -6.39 22.67
N MET A 428 0.34 -5.36 22.85
CA MET A 428 0.62 -4.25 23.77
C MET A 428 0.82 -4.78 25.19
N LYS A 429 -0.07 -5.62 25.67
CA LYS A 429 0.04 -6.21 27.00
C LYS A 429 1.31 -7.03 27.21
N TYR A 430 1.69 -7.86 26.22
CA TYR A 430 2.77 -8.84 26.42
C TYR A 430 4.15 -8.36 25.96
N LEU A 431 4.28 -7.50 24.95
CA LEU A 431 5.56 -6.91 24.59
C LEU A 431 6.05 -5.86 25.60
N PHE A 432 5.12 -5.27 26.35
CA PHE A 432 5.45 -4.32 27.43
C PHE A 432 5.48 -4.96 28.82
N HIS A 433 5.21 -6.27 28.94
CA HIS A 433 5.11 -6.97 30.23
C HIS A 433 6.41 -6.87 31.03
N PRO A 434 6.35 -6.65 32.38
CA PRO A 434 7.54 -6.57 33.23
C PRO A 434 8.42 -7.84 33.21
N GLU A 435 7.79 -9.02 33.14
CA GLU A 435 8.52 -10.29 33.12
C GLU A 435 8.99 -10.65 31.70
N LYS A 436 10.30 -10.96 31.58
CA LYS A 436 10.94 -11.34 30.31
C LYS A 436 10.26 -12.54 29.64
N SER A 437 9.83 -13.56 30.41
CA SER A 437 9.18 -14.76 29.88
C SER A 437 7.96 -14.44 29.00
N PHE A 438 7.10 -13.52 29.42
CA PHE A 438 5.94 -13.10 28.65
C PHE A 438 6.32 -12.34 27.37
N ARG A 439 7.31 -11.45 27.46
CA ARG A 439 7.82 -10.74 26.28
C ARG A 439 8.40 -11.69 25.24
N MET A 440 9.16 -12.70 25.69
CA MET A 440 9.73 -13.71 24.80
C MET A 440 8.65 -14.59 24.16
N HIS A 441 7.58 -14.93 24.89
CA HIS A 441 6.43 -15.65 24.30
C HIS A 441 5.75 -14.82 23.22
N ALA A 442 5.47 -13.54 23.46
CA ALA A 442 4.90 -12.65 22.47
C ALA A 442 5.78 -12.54 21.21
N LYS A 443 7.09 -12.36 21.38
CA LYS A 443 8.08 -12.37 20.29
C LYS A 443 8.00 -13.64 19.43
N HIS A 444 7.93 -14.82 20.05
CA HIS A 444 7.90 -16.10 19.34
C HIS A 444 6.59 -16.34 18.55
N LEU A 445 5.50 -15.65 18.91
CA LEU A 445 4.23 -15.69 18.16
C LEU A 445 4.24 -14.76 16.94
N MET A 446 5.19 -13.82 16.86
CA MET A 446 5.32 -12.88 15.76
C MET A 446 6.13 -13.45 14.60
N SER A 447 6.04 -12.80 13.43
CA SER A 447 6.90 -13.13 12.29
C SER A 447 8.37 -12.84 12.61
N LYS A 448 9.23 -13.88 12.59
CA LYS A 448 10.67 -13.72 12.82
C LYS A 448 11.29 -12.69 11.86
N ALA A 449 10.90 -12.70 10.59
CA ALA A 449 11.43 -11.76 9.60
C ALA A 449 11.08 -10.29 9.91
N ILE A 450 9.84 -10.02 10.35
CA ILE A 450 9.42 -8.66 10.74
C ILE A 450 10.18 -8.22 11.98
N PHE A 451 10.29 -9.10 12.99
CA PHE A 451 11.03 -8.81 14.21
C PHE A 451 12.50 -8.50 13.90
N GLN A 452 13.15 -9.31 13.08
CA GLN A 452 14.54 -9.11 12.67
C GLN A 452 14.75 -7.80 11.90
N ALA A 453 13.79 -7.37 11.07
CA ALA A 453 13.86 -6.10 10.38
C ALA A 453 13.88 -4.92 11.38
N VAL A 454 12.95 -4.90 12.34
CA VAL A 454 12.92 -3.87 13.39
C VAL A 454 14.16 -3.91 14.29
N MET A 455 14.62 -5.11 14.63
CA MET A 455 15.84 -5.31 15.43
C MET A 455 17.10 -4.79 14.72
N GLN A 456 17.19 -4.96 13.41
CA GLN A 456 18.31 -4.41 12.65
C GLN A 456 18.23 -2.88 12.53
N GLU A 457 17.05 -2.33 12.40
CA GLU A 457 16.85 -0.87 12.46
C GLU A 457 17.30 -0.32 13.82
N HIS A 458 16.96 -1.01 14.91
CA HIS A 458 17.42 -0.69 16.27
C HIS A 458 18.96 -0.69 16.37
N TYR A 459 19.63 -1.78 15.93
CA TYR A 459 21.09 -1.83 15.96
C TYR A 459 21.75 -0.70 15.18
N ASN A 460 21.18 -0.35 14.02
CA ASN A 460 21.68 0.76 13.22
C ASN A 460 21.50 2.11 13.93
N ALA A 461 20.36 2.33 14.59
CA ALA A 461 20.05 3.56 15.31
C ALA A 461 20.97 3.77 16.53
N VAL A 462 21.29 2.70 17.26
CA VAL A 462 22.21 2.76 18.42
C VAL A 462 23.69 2.65 18.02
N GLY A 463 24.00 2.55 16.72
CA GLY A 463 25.37 2.47 16.22
C GLY A 463 26.06 1.12 16.45
N GLU A 464 25.32 0.08 16.77
CA GLU A 464 25.86 -1.27 16.97
C GLU A 464 26.01 -2.00 15.62
N LYS A 465 27.23 -2.56 15.40
CA LYS A 465 27.52 -3.39 14.22
C LYS A 465 27.15 -4.85 14.47
N LYS A 466 25.90 -5.12 14.75
CA LYS A 466 25.35 -6.45 14.96
C LYS A 466 24.43 -6.84 13.81
N ASP A 467 24.38 -8.14 13.52
CA ASP A 467 23.43 -8.71 12.56
C ASP A 467 22.23 -9.30 13.32
N ALA A 468 21.03 -8.86 12.98
CA ALA A 468 19.81 -9.34 13.63
C ALA A 468 19.57 -10.85 13.46
N TRP A 469 20.20 -11.51 12.48
CA TRP A 469 20.15 -12.96 12.32
C TRP A 469 20.85 -13.71 13.44
N ASP A 470 22.02 -13.23 13.86
CA ASP A 470 22.88 -13.91 14.81
C ASP A 470 22.39 -13.74 16.26
N PHE A 471 21.69 -12.64 16.55
CA PHE A 471 21.29 -12.27 17.92
C PHE A 471 19.78 -12.37 18.19
N TYR A 472 18.99 -12.88 17.24
CA TYR A 472 17.53 -12.93 17.40
C TYR A 472 17.10 -13.69 18.65
N ASP A 473 17.65 -14.87 18.94
CA ASP A 473 17.12 -15.73 19.99
C ASP A 473 17.30 -15.11 21.38
N ASP A 474 18.37 -14.40 21.63
CA ASP A 474 18.72 -13.79 22.92
C ASP A 474 18.14 -12.38 23.12
N PHE A 475 17.68 -11.72 22.06
CA PHE A 475 17.20 -10.35 22.10
C PHE A 475 15.88 -10.22 22.86
N ASP A 476 15.87 -9.36 23.90
CA ASP A 476 14.68 -9.08 24.69
C ASP A 476 13.92 -7.87 24.09
N PRO A 477 12.61 -8.00 23.79
CA PRO A 477 11.79 -6.86 23.35
C PRO A 477 11.83 -5.62 24.26
N ALA A 478 12.24 -5.80 25.54
CA ALA A 478 12.46 -4.67 26.45
C ALA A 478 13.62 -3.77 26.03
N ASP A 479 14.50 -4.20 25.13
CA ASP A 479 15.58 -3.38 24.61
C ASP A 479 15.12 -2.38 23.54
N PHE A 480 13.95 -2.61 22.93
CA PHE A 480 13.30 -1.66 22.05
C PHE A 480 12.74 -0.43 22.79
N SER A 481 12.77 0.73 22.14
CA SER A 481 12.02 1.92 22.54
C SER A 481 10.50 1.68 22.51
N PHE A 482 9.72 2.64 23.02
CA PHE A 482 8.26 2.59 22.92
C PHE A 482 7.83 2.52 21.43
N GLU A 483 8.37 3.42 20.61
CA GLU A 483 8.04 3.50 19.18
C GLU A 483 8.40 2.21 18.44
N GLU A 484 9.57 1.62 18.68
CA GLU A 484 9.99 0.36 18.03
C GLU A 484 9.07 -0.81 18.36
N ARG A 485 8.54 -0.90 19.60
CA ARG A 485 7.57 -1.95 19.98
C ARG A 485 6.22 -1.78 19.29
N ILE A 486 5.68 -0.55 19.23
CA ILE A 486 4.41 -0.32 18.55
C ILE A 486 4.56 -0.44 17.02
N ARG A 487 5.72 -0.08 16.46
CA ARG A 487 6.06 -0.29 15.06
C ARG A 487 6.08 -1.78 14.71
N LEU A 488 6.69 -2.59 15.57
CA LEU A 488 6.68 -4.05 15.41
C LEU A 488 5.25 -4.60 15.40
N ILE A 489 4.37 -4.12 16.30
CA ILE A 489 2.94 -4.51 16.32
C ILE A 489 2.25 -4.08 15.03
N ARG A 490 2.41 -2.82 14.61
CA ARG A 490 1.83 -2.29 13.37
C ARG A 490 2.23 -3.12 12.16
N ASP A 491 3.52 -3.37 11.99
CA ASP A 491 4.07 -4.11 10.85
C ASP A 491 3.60 -5.58 10.85
N PHE A 492 3.47 -6.18 12.02
CA PHE A 492 3.00 -7.55 12.14
C PHE A 492 1.50 -7.67 11.85
N VAL A 493 0.67 -6.81 12.44
CA VAL A 493 -0.78 -6.82 12.24
C VAL A 493 -1.16 -6.47 10.80
N SER A 494 -0.56 -5.43 10.23
CA SER A 494 -0.82 -5.04 8.83
C SER A 494 -0.35 -6.10 7.82
N GLY A 495 0.67 -6.88 8.17
CA GLY A 495 1.18 -7.99 7.36
C GLY A 495 0.32 -9.26 7.37
N MET A 496 -0.69 -9.37 8.23
CA MET A 496 -1.57 -10.53 8.31
C MET A 496 -2.51 -10.61 7.10
N THR A 497 -3.02 -11.82 6.84
CA THR A 497 -4.20 -12.02 5.98
C THR A 497 -5.47 -12.03 6.85
N ASP A 498 -6.64 -11.80 6.25
CA ASP A 498 -7.92 -11.73 6.97
C ASP A 498 -8.18 -13.02 7.76
N LYS A 499 -8.03 -14.16 7.09
CA LYS A 499 -8.21 -15.48 7.70
C LYS A 499 -7.21 -15.77 8.82
N PHE A 500 -5.94 -15.36 8.62
CA PHE A 500 -4.92 -15.51 9.64
C PHE A 500 -5.24 -14.64 10.86
N ALA A 501 -5.63 -13.38 10.67
CA ALA A 501 -5.99 -12.47 11.76
C ALA A 501 -7.13 -13.04 12.62
N VAL A 502 -8.24 -13.50 12.00
CA VAL A 502 -9.35 -14.14 12.72
C VAL A 502 -8.90 -15.38 13.49
N THR A 503 -8.13 -16.26 12.83
CA THR A 503 -7.67 -17.50 13.46
C THR A 503 -6.70 -17.21 14.61
N HIS A 504 -5.81 -16.25 14.43
CA HIS A 504 -4.85 -15.83 15.44
C HIS A 504 -5.55 -15.22 16.66
N TYR A 505 -6.51 -14.31 16.43
CA TYR A 505 -7.32 -13.73 17.50
C TYR A 505 -8.07 -14.79 18.32
N ARG A 506 -8.69 -15.78 17.66
CA ARG A 506 -9.36 -16.90 18.35
C ARG A 506 -8.39 -17.69 19.22
N LYS A 507 -7.20 -17.99 18.71
CA LYS A 507 -6.16 -18.69 19.50
C LYS A 507 -5.72 -17.89 20.71
N LEU A 508 -5.47 -16.59 20.56
CA LEU A 508 -5.09 -15.70 21.66
C LEU A 508 -6.15 -15.63 22.76
N ASN A 509 -7.44 -15.77 22.41
CA ASN A 509 -8.57 -15.81 23.35
C ASN A 509 -8.93 -17.23 23.83
N GLY A 510 -8.12 -18.25 23.54
CA GLY A 510 -8.37 -19.63 23.98
C GLY A 510 -9.60 -20.31 23.33
N GLN A 511 -10.09 -19.79 22.22
CA GLN A 511 -11.28 -20.33 21.53
C GLN A 511 -10.98 -21.48 20.55
N GLN A 512 -9.71 -21.72 20.28
CA GLN A 512 -9.23 -22.86 19.48
C GLN A 512 -7.94 -23.37 20.12
N ILE A 513 -8.07 -24.43 20.88
CA ILE A 513 -6.96 -25.20 21.39
C ILE A 513 -6.94 -26.54 20.66
#